data_cbb02a00cf76a75f01b900462b9f8a5c
#
_entry.id   cbb02a00cf76a75f01b900462b9f8a5c
#
_cell.length_a   1.000
_cell.length_b   1.000
_cell.length_c   1.000
_cell.angle_alpha   90.00
_cell.angle_beta   90.00
_cell.angle_gamma   90.00
#
_symmetry.space_group_name_H-M   'P 1'
#
loop_
_entity.id
_entity.type
_entity.pdbx_description
1 polymer ?
#
loop_
_entity_poly.entity_id
_entity_poly.type
_entity_poly.pdbx_seq_one_letter_code
_entity_poly.pdbx_strand_id
1 'polypeptide(L)'
;RWKKMEEVLQTSDILVIAKYLGEKKTKIAKISKNTKSIQRGKENEYKIYKLEDVKEFENLEYPILNSIIPHQVTLSPVNQRKELIHWLFSEEKYEKPEISLKNISTNLVELICLEWLRSNLAPKDYKIQFQFLKTGGNYADVDVFGQTSNGKNIACQITNSNKKNLLLEKSKKLKDFVSDIKILFCDDKDFLFQGIETISINKVWNDLKNDKRYFEFLEFLVYN
;
A
#
# COMPACT_ATOMS: atom_id res chain seq x y z
N ARG A 1 -4.41 15.94 15.29
CA ARG A 1 -5.16 14.77 14.72
C ARG A 1 -6.60 14.76 15.22
N TRP A 2 -6.83 14.82 16.54
CA TRP A 2 -8.18 14.90 17.10
C TRP A 2 -9.00 16.05 16.53
N LYS A 3 -8.42 17.27 16.44
CA LYS A 3 -9.07 18.44 15.86
C LYS A 3 -9.55 18.17 14.42
N LYS A 4 -8.70 17.54 13.58
CA LYS A 4 -9.07 17.19 12.22
C LYS A 4 -10.21 16.17 12.16
N MET A 5 -10.23 15.18 13.06
CA MET A 5 -11.33 14.22 13.17
C MET A 5 -12.65 14.93 13.56
N GLU A 6 -12.59 15.84 14.52
CA GLU A 6 -13.76 16.64 14.95
C GLU A 6 -14.29 17.54 13.84
N GLU A 7 -13.41 18.14 13.02
CA GLU A 7 -13.79 18.90 11.83
C GLU A 7 -14.55 18.03 10.81
N VAL A 8 -14.08 16.79 10.57
CA VAL A 8 -14.78 15.85 9.68
C VAL A 8 -16.13 15.42 10.25
N LEU A 9 -16.22 15.17 11.57
CA LEU A 9 -17.48 14.81 12.24
C LEU A 9 -18.56 15.88 12.17
N GLN A 10 -18.22 17.13 11.89
CA GLN A 10 -19.22 18.18 11.66
C GLN A 10 -19.99 17.99 10.35
N THR A 11 -19.40 17.32 9.38
CA THR A 11 -19.93 17.19 8.02
C THR A 11 -20.33 15.78 7.62
N SER A 12 -19.70 14.75 8.21
CA SER A 12 -19.89 13.35 7.82
C SER A 12 -19.69 12.38 8.98
N ASP A 13 -20.24 11.18 8.83
CA ASP A 13 -19.95 10.03 9.68
C ASP A 13 -18.49 9.58 9.47
N ILE A 14 -17.91 8.96 10.50
CA ILE A 14 -16.55 8.41 10.45
C ILE A 14 -16.61 6.93 10.80
N LEU A 15 -15.93 6.07 10.02
CA LEU A 15 -15.63 4.70 10.42
C LEU A 15 -14.34 4.68 11.23
N VAL A 16 -14.37 3.98 12.35
CA VAL A 16 -13.24 3.77 13.25
C VAL A 16 -12.89 2.29 13.24
N ILE A 17 -11.62 2.00 13.06
CA ILE A 17 -11.08 0.66 13.12
C ILE A 17 -10.27 0.54 14.40
N ALA A 18 -10.62 -0.43 15.25
CA ALA A 18 -9.89 -0.77 16.45
C ALA A 18 -9.30 -2.16 16.33
N LYS A 19 -7.98 -2.24 16.41
CA LYS A 19 -7.21 -3.48 16.42
C LYS A 19 -6.27 -3.46 17.62
N TYR A 20 -6.33 -4.48 18.43
CA TYR A 20 -5.45 -4.63 19.59
C TYR A 20 -4.36 -5.66 19.31
N LEU A 21 -3.18 -5.42 19.85
CA LEU A 21 -2.02 -6.31 19.66
C LEU A 21 -2.35 -7.68 20.28
N GLY A 22 -2.19 -8.76 19.48
CA GLY A 22 -2.45 -10.11 19.92
C GLY A 22 -3.92 -10.57 19.82
N GLU A 23 -4.87 -9.69 19.51
CA GLU A 23 -6.24 -10.10 19.26
C GLU A 23 -6.41 -10.65 17.83
N LYS A 24 -7.23 -11.70 17.72
CA LYS A 24 -7.58 -12.33 16.44
C LYS A 24 -8.67 -11.59 15.70
N LYS A 25 -9.28 -10.59 16.34
CA LYS A 25 -10.43 -9.83 15.83
C LYS A 25 -10.08 -8.36 15.63
N THR A 26 -10.65 -7.79 14.60
CA THR A 26 -10.66 -6.34 14.35
C THR A 26 -12.08 -5.83 14.48
N LYS A 27 -12.27 -4.71 15.18
CA LYS A 27 -13.58 -4.05 15.32
C LYS A 27 -13.66 -2.86 14.39
N ILE A 28 -14.75 -2.75 13.66
CA ILE A 28 -15.09 -1.58 12.87
C ILE A 28 -16.40 -1.01 13.40
N ALA A 29 -16.43 0.30 13.65
CA ALA A 29 -17.59 0.97 14.20
C ALA A 29 -17.78 2.33 13.53
N LYS A 30 -18.98 2.87 13.65
CA LYS A 30 -19.34 4.19 13.16
C LYS A 30 -19.38 5.20 14.32
N ILE A 31 -18.88 6.40 14.07
CA ILE A 31 -19.18 7.60 14.85
C ILE A 31 -20.05 8.47 13.98
N SER A 32 -21.29 8.71 14.40
CA SER A 32 -22.24 9.51 13.63
C SER A 32 -21.86 10.99 13.62
N LYS A 33 -22.17 11.63 12.52
CA LYS A 33 -22.05 13.07 12.32
C LYS A 33 -22.59 13.84 13.52
N ASN A 34 -21.92 14.92 13.88
CA ASN A 34 -22.25 15.80 15.02
C ASN A 34 -22.13 15.12 16.40
N THR A 35 -21.60 13.90 16.51
CA THR A 35 -21.33 13.28 17.80
C THR A 35 -20.30 14.11 18.57
N LYS A 36 -20.68 14.54 19.78
CA LYS A 36 -19.78 15.26 20.69
C LYS A 36 -18.98 14.28 21.54
N SER A 37 -17.71 14.58 21.74
CA SER A 37 -16.88 13.83 22.69
C SER A 37 -17.26 14.15 24.12
N ILE A 38 -17.19 13.14 24.99
CA ILE A 38 -17.20 13.33 26.45
C ILE A 38 -15.75 13.45 26.90
N GLN A 39 -15.42 14.53 27.58
CA GLN A 39 -14.08 14.71 28.15
C GLN A 39 -14.02 14.05 29.53
N ARG A 40 -12.93 13.33 29.80
CA ARG A 40 -12.68 12.69 31.10
C ARG A 40 -11.20 12.81 31.48
N GLY A 41 -10.91 12.60 32.76
CA GLY A 41 -9.58 12.77 33.34
C GLY A 41 -9.48 14.08 34.15
N LYS A 42 -8.44 14.22 34.98
CA LYS A 42 -8.25 15.39 35.84
C LYS A 42 -8.07 16.69 35.07
N GLU A 43 -7.52 16.60 33.85
CA GLU A 43 -7.27 17.72 32.92
C GLU A 43 -7.95 17.53 31.56
N ASN A 44 -9.07 16.78 31.49
CA ASN A 44 -9.75 16.44 30.23
C ASN A 44 -8.85 15.71 29.21
N GLU A 45 -7.93 14.87 29.71
CA GLU A 45 -6.90 14.18 28.93
C GLU A 45 -7.49 13.16 27.94
N TYR A 46 -8.69 12.66 28.22
CA TYR A 46 -9.34 11.62 27.41
C TYR A 46 -10.58 12.15 26.74
N LYS A 47 -10.72 11.81 25.46
CA LYS A 47 -11.94 12.02 24.68
C LYS A 47 -12.62 10.68 24.41
N ILE A 48 -13.87 10.57 24.81
CA ILE A 48 -14.69 9.37 24.61
C ILE A 48 -15.79 9.71 23.61
N TYR A 49 -15.93 8.88 22.58
CA TYR A 49 -16.96 8.98 21.58
C TYR A 49 -17.92 7.80 21.69
N LYS A 50 -19.21 8.05 21.49
CA LYS A 50 -20.19 6.98 21.33
C LYS A 50 -19.96 6.31 20.00
N LEU A 51 -19.78 4.98 20.02
CA LEU A 51 -19.70 4.15 18.81
C LEU A 51 -21.08 3.57 18.52
N GLU A 52 -21.41 3.49 17.24
CA GLU A 52 -22.62 2.88 16.71
C GLU A 52 -22.24 1.79 15.71
N ASP A 53 -23.14 0.80 15.52
CA ASP A 53 -22.98 -0.29 14.56
C ASP A 53 -21.61 -0.99 14.69
N VAL A 54 -21.24 -1.38 15.92
CA VAL A 54 -19.96 -2.05 16.17
C VAL A 54 -20.00 -3.47 15.59
N LYS A 55 -19.10 -3.77 14.66
CA LYS A 55 -18.95 -5.08 14.02
C LYS A 55 -17.59 -5.66 14.33
N GLU A 56 -17.54 -6.96 14.50
CA GLU A 56 -16.31 -7.72 14.74
C GLU A 56 -16.01 -8.63 13.54
N PHE A 57 -14.76 -8.62 13.10
CA PHE A 57 -14.27 -9.40 11.98
C PHE A 57 -13.11 -10.28 12.43
N GLU A 58 -13.16 -11.55 12.11
CA GLU A 58 -12.04 -12.48 12.32
C GLU A 58 -10.90 -12.13 11.34
N ASN A 59 -9.71 -11.88 11.86
CA ASN A 59 -8.57 -11.49 11.03
C ASN A 59 -8.12 -12.60 10.06
N LEU A 60 -8.48 -13.87 10.32
CA LEU A 60 -8.21 -15.00 9.43
C LEU A 60 -9.15 -15.04 8.23
N GLU A 61 -10.40 -14.61 8.42
CA GLU A 61 -11.38 -14.54 7.32
C GLU A 61 -11.16 -13.31 6.44
N TYR A 62 -10.62 -12.25 7.03
CA TYR A 62 -10.33 -10.97 6.37
C TYR A 62 -8.87 -10.56 6.59
N PRO A 63 -7.88 -11.26 5.98
CA PRO A 63 -6.46 -11.01 6.19
C PRO A 63 -6.04 -9.58 5.87
N ILE A 64 -6.78 -8.89 5.01
CA ILE A 64 -6.58 -7.46 4.71
C ILE A 64 -6.60 -6.58 5.96
N LEU A 65 -7.39 -6.93 6.96
CA LEU A 65 -7.43 -6.21 8.24
C LEU A 65 -6.10 -6.34 9.00
N ASN A 66 -5.31 -7.39 8.73
CA ASN A 66 -3.97 -7.53 9.30
C ASN A 66 -2.97 -6.52 8.74
N SER A 67 -3.17 -6.09 7.52
CA SER A 67 -2.30 -5.10 6.87
C SER A 67 -2.56 -3.66 7.32
N ILE A 68 -3.68 -3.41 8.01
CA ILE A 68 -3.96 -2.14 8.66
C ILE A 68 -3.18 -2.13 9.97
N ILE A 69 -1.92 -1.71 9.90
CA ILE A 69 -1.07 -1.57 11.08
C ILE A 69 -1.31 -0.18 11.67
N PRO A 70 -1.84 -0.08 12.90
CA PRO A 70 -1.86 1.21 13.57
C PRO A 70 -0.40 1.66 13.79
N HIS A 71 -0.05 2.82 13.26
CA HIS A 71 1.22 3.45 13.62
C HIS A 71 1.26 3.69 15.12
N GLN A 72 2.46 3.93 15.69
CA GLN A 72 2.71 4.20 17.12
C GLN A 72 1.96 5.44 17.67
N VAL A 73 0.76 5.71 17.17
CA VAL A 73 -0.04 6.87 17.50
C VAL A 73 -1.47 6.42 17.77
N THR A 74 -2.08 7.03 18.75
CA THR A 74 -3.43 6.71 19.23
C THR A 74 -4.51 6.82 18.16
N LEU A 75 -4.31 7.65 17.12
CA LEU A 75 -5.25 7.87 16.03
C LEU A 75 -4.51 8.21 14.74
N SER A 76 -4.80 7.47 13.67
CA SER A 76 -4.29 7.77 12.34
C SER A 76 -5.38 7.61 11.28
N PRO A 77 -5.40 8.45 10.22
CA PRO A 77 -6.32 8.24 9.12
C PRO A 77 -5.93 6.99 8.32
N VAL A 78 -6.91 6.21 7.91
CA VAL A 78 -6.73 5.14 6.94
C VAL A 78 -6.86 5.76 5.56
N ASN A 79 -5.75 5.89 4.86
CA ASN A 79 -5.72 6.52 3.54
C ASN A 79 -5.87 5.51 2.38
N GLN A 80 -5.53 4.26 2.64
CA GLN A 80 -5.63 3.16 1.67
C GLN A 80 -6.80 2.25 2.03
N ARG A 81 -7.36 1.55 1.01
CA ARG A 81 -8.39 0.52 1.21
C ARG A 81 -9.71 1.01 1.83
N LYS A 82 -10.02 2.30 1.72
CA LYS A 82 -11.25 2.88 2.28
C LYS A 82 -12.50 2.19 1.74
N GLU A 83 -12.56 1.98 0.43
CA GLU A 83 -13.69 1.33 -0.25
C GLU A 83 -13.92 -0.09 0.28
N LEU A 84 -12.84 -0.84 0.48
CA LEU A 84 -12.92 -2.20 1.02
C LEU A 84 -13.39 -2.23 2.48
N ILE A 85 -12.94 -1.26 3.30
CA ILE A 85 -13.40 -1.13 4.69
C ILE A 85 -14.88 -0.78 4.73
N HIS A 86 -15.35 0.11 3.85
CA HIS A 86 -16.76 0.45 3.73
C HIS A 86 -17.58 -0.76 3.26
N TRP A 87 -17.07 -1.53 2.31
CA TRP A 87 -17.72 -2.75 1.85
C TRP A 87 -17.86 -3.79 2.97
N LEU A 88 -16.80 -4.09 3.71
CA LEU A 88 -16.85 -4.96 4.89
C LEU A 88 -17.84 -4.45 5.94
N PHE A 89 -17.78 -3.14 6.26
CA PHE A 89 -18.68 -2.56 7.25
C PHE A 89 -20.15 -2.63 6.81
N SER A 90 -20.44 -2.60 5.51
CA SER A 90 -21.79 -2.77 4.96
C SER A 90 -22.29 -4.23 4.95
N GLU A 91 -21.49 -5.20 5.45
CA GLU A 91 -21.78 -6.64 5.38
C GLU A 91 -21.94 -7.12 3.94
N GLU A 92 -21.07 -6.64 3.06
CA GLU A 92 -21.03 -7.03 1.66
C GLU A 92 -22.34 -6.75 0.89
N LYS A 93 -23.17 -5.83 1.40
CA LYS A 93 -24.45 -5.45 0.76
C LYS A 93 -24.29 -4.74 -0.58
N TYR A 94 -23.10 -4.22 -0.85
CA TYR A 94 -22.75 -3.56 -2.10
C TYR A 94 -21.84 -4.47 -2.94
N GLU A 95 -21.69 -4.15 -4.20
CA GLU A 95 -20.71 -4.83 -5.05
C GLU A 95 -19.30 -4.73 -4.45
N LYS A 96 -18.56 -5.82 -4.52
CA LYS A 96 -17.17 -5.87 -4.07
C LYS A 96 -16.35 -4.81 -4.83
N PRO A 97 -15.56 -3.98 -4.15
CA PRO A 97 -14.78 -2.94 -4.82
C PRO A 97 -13.88 -3.51 -5.92
N GLU A 98 -13.76 -2.81 -7.01
CA GLU A 98 -12.89 -3.24 -8.11
C GLU A 98 -11.42 -3.33 -7.66
N ILE A 99 -10.71 -4.32 -8.22
CA ILE A 99 -9.26 -4.46 -8.03
C ILE A 99 -8.55 -3.21 -8.57
N SER A 100 -7.90 -2.47 -7.68
CA SER A 100 -7.26 -1.20 -8.01
C SER A 100 -5.96 -0.99 -7.26
N LEU A 101 -4.98 -0.37 -7.92
CA LEU A 101 -3.74 0.09 -7.27
C LEU A 101 -3.96 0.98 -6.05
N LYS A 102 -5.08 1.72 -5.99
CA LYS A 102 -5.43 2.56 -4.84
C LYS A 102 -5.65 1.77 -3.55
N ASN A 103 -5.98 0.48 -3.69
CA ASN A 103 -6.26 -0.42 -2.60
C ASN A 103 -5.03 -1.23 -2.16
N ILE A 104 -3.84 -0.94 -2.71
CA ILE A 104 -2.60 -1.69 -2.46
C ILE A 104 -1.62 -0.83 -1.66
N SER A 105 -0.96 -1.45 -0.67
CA SER A 105 0.10 -0.80 0.11
C SER A 105 1.38 -0.65 -0.72
N THR A 106 2.24 0.30 -0.34
CA THR A 106 3.52 0.55 -1.03
C THR A 106 4.39 -0.72 -1.12
N ASN A 107 4.47 -1.50 -0.04
CA ASN A 107 5.25 -2.75 -0.02
C ASN A 107 4.71 -3.79 -1.01
N LEU A 108 3.40 -3.83 -1.21
CA LEU A 108 2.79 -4.72 -2.20
C LEU A 108 3.02 -4.23 -3.63
N VAL A 109 3.19 -2.93 -3.86
CA VAL A 109 3.59 -2.41 -5.18
C VAL A 109 5.00 -2.85 -5.54
N GLU A 110 5.91 -2.90 -4.56
CA GLU A 110 7.26 -3.46 -4.78
C GLU A 110 7.19 -4.93 -5.22
N LEU A 111 6.35 -5.72 -4.54
CA LEU A 111 6.11 -7.13 -4.92
C LEU A 111 5.52 -7.25 -6.34
N ILE A 112 4.55 -6.40 -6.69
CA ILE A 112 3.93 -6.39 -8.02
C ILE A 112 4.96 -6.07 -9.11
N CYS A 113 5.80 -5.07 -8.91
CA CYS A 113 6.87 -4.72 -9.86
C CYS A 113 7.89 -5.85 -9.99
N LEU A 114 8.24 -6.51 -8.90
CA LEU A 114 9.12 -7.68 -8.92
C LEU A 114 8.49 -8.85 -9.69
N GLU A 115 7.23 -9.18 -9.44
CA GLU A 115 6.56 -10.28 -10.15
C GLU A 115 6.39 -9.97 -11.66
N TRP A 116 6.18 -8.70 -12.01
CA TRP A 116 6.19 -8.29 -13.41
C TRP A 116 7.58 -8.52 -14.05
N LEU A 117 8.68 -8.14 -13.38
CA LEU A 117 10.04 -8.38 -13.87
C LEU A 117 10.36 -9.88 -13.98
N ARG A 118 9.73 -10.74 -13.19
CA ARG A 118 9.89 -12.20 -13.27
C ARG A 118 9.01 -12.84 -14.34
N SER A 119 7.99 -12.15 -14.78
CA SER A 119 7.02 -12.63 -15.75
C SER A 119 7.55 -12.60 -17.19
N ASN A 120 6.76 -13.15 -18.12
CA ASN A 120 6.97 -13.00 -19.55
C ASN A 120 6.42 -11.68 -20.11
N LEU A 121 5.79 -10.85 -19.25
CA LEU A 121 5.24 -9.54 -19.63
C LEU A 121 6.31 -8.45 -19.64
N ALA A 122 7.38 -8.64 -18.84
CA ALA A 122 8.55 -7.78 -18.89
C ALA A 122 9.36 -8.02 -20.18
N PRO A 123 10.03 -6.97 -20.71
CA PRO A 123 11.00 -7.14 -21.78
C PRO A 123 12.04 -8.20 -21.42
N LYS A 124 12.47 -9.01 -22.41
CA LYS A 124 13.43 -10.10 -22.20
C LYS A 124 14.69 -9.66 -21.44
N ASP A 125 15.19 -8.47 -21.76
CA ASP A 125 16.42 -7.93 -21.17
C ASP A 125 16.26 -7.54 -19.69
N TYR A 126 15.04 -7.39 -19.19
CA TYR A 126 14.73 -7.04 -17.80
C TYR A 126 14.25 -8.21 -16.98
N LYS A 127 13.97 -9.35 -17.62
CA LYS A 127 13.43 -10.51 -16.95
C LYS A 127 14.39 -11.06 -15.92
N ILE A 128 14.02 -10.93 -14.62
CA ILE A 128 14.81 -11.44 -13.50
C ILE A 128 14.71 -12.96 -13.43
N GLN A 129 15.85 -13.62 -13.42
CA GLN A 129 15.99 -15.05 -13.15
C GLN A 129 16.31 -15.30 -11.68
N PHE A 130 17.21 -14.51 -11.11
CA PHE A 130 17.60 -14.62 -9.71
C PHE A 130 17.43 -13.28 -9.02
N GLN A 131 16.71 -13.28 -7.88
CA GLN A 131 16.63 -12.13 -7.00
C GLN A 131 17.67 -12.28 -5.89
N PHE A 132 18.43 -11.23 -5.64
CA PHE A 132 19.36 -11.15 -4.53
C PHE A 132 18.69 -10.45 -3.35
N LEU A 133 18.60 -11.14 -2.23
CA LEU A 133 18.11 -10.59 -0.98
C LEU A 133 19.29 -10.41 -0.04
N LYS A 134 19.41 -9.22 0.56
CA LYS A 134 20.39 -8.99 1.61
C LYS A 134 19.95 -9.75 2.86
N THR A 135 20.81 -10.61 3.39
CA THR A 135 20.58 -11.28 4.66
C THR A 135 20.48 -10.23 5.78
N GLY A 136 19.36 -10.20 6.48
CA GLY A 136 19.14 -9.26 7.60
C GLY A 136 18.68 -7.84 7.21
N GLY A 137 18.23 -7.62 5.99
CA GLY A 137 17.63 -6.34 5.58
C GLY A 137 17.65 -6.08 4.09
N ASN A 138 17.05 -4.96 3.68
CA ASN A 138 17.05 -4.47 2.30
C ASN A 138 18.41 -3.83 1.95
N TYR A 139 18.76 -3.81 0.67
CA TYR A 139 19.80 -2.91 0.20
C TYR A 139 19.37 -1.47 0.47
N ALA A 140 20.26 -0.65 1.03
CA ALA A 140 19.91 0.69 1.50
C ALA A 140 19.34 1.61 0.40
N ASP A 141 19.69 1.35 -0.85
CA ASP A 141 19.44 2.26 -1.97
C ASP A 141 18.62 1.65 -3.11
N VAL A 142 18.14 0.41 -2.98
CA VAL A 142 17.34 -0.27 -4.00
C VAL A 142 16.26 -1.15 -3.38
N ASP A 143 15.09 -1.17 -4.01
CA ASP A 143 13.94 -1.97 -3.58
C ASP A 143 13.99 -3.39 -4.18
N VAL A 144 14.53 -3.53 -5.41
CA VAL A 144 14.76 -4.80 -6.08
C VAL A 144 16.19 -4.85 -6.62
N PHE A 145 16.90 -5.95 -6.35
CA PHE A 145 18.19 -6.25 -6.95
C PHE A 145 18.22 -7.72 -7.39
N GLY A 146 18.71 -7.98 -8.59
CA GLY A 146 18.71 -9.32 -9.14
C GLY A 146 19.61 -9.46 -10.37
N GLN A 147 19.56 -10.65 -10.97
CA GLN A 147 20.24 -10.97 -12.22
C GLN A 147 19.24 -11.41 -13.26
N THR A 148 19.35 -10.87 -14.46
CA THR A 148 18.51 -11.23 -15.60
C THR A 148 18.92 -12.56 -16.19
N SER A 149 18.07 -13.13 -17.06
CA SER A 149 18.38 -14.35 -17.81
C SER A 149 19.62 -14.23 -18.70
N ASN A 150 20.03 -13.01 -19.04
CA ASN A 150 21.21 -12.71 -19.85
C ASN A 150 22.47 -12.47 -18.97
N GLY A 151 22.40 -12.73 -17.67
CA GLY A 151 23.51 -12.58 -16.73
C GLY A 151 23.81 -11.15 -16.30
N LYS A 152 23.00 -10.14 -16.72
CA LYS A 152 23.17 -8.73 -16.32
C LYS A 152 22.57 -8.49 -14.94
N ASN A 153 23.23 -7.70 -14.13
CA ASN A 153 22.69 -7.24 -12.85
C ASN A 153 21.66 -6.10 -13.07
N ILE A 154 20.51 -6.21 -12.43
CA ILE A 154 19.43 -5.25 -12.51
C ILE A 154 19.11 -4.72 -11.11
N ALA A 155 19.02 -3.40 -10.98
CA ALA A 155 18.63 -2.73 -9.76
C ALA A 155 17.42 -1.83 -10.03
N CYS A 156 16.45 -1.83 -9.11
CA CYS A 156 15.24 -1.04 -9.25
C CYS A 156 14.93 -0.25 -7.99
N GLN A 157 14.37 0.95 -8.19
CA GLN A 157 13.69 1.75 -7.18
C GLN A 157 12.21 1.86 -7.55
N ILE A 158 11.34 1.84 -6.54
CA ILE A 158 9.89 1.86 -6.75
C ILE A 158 9.28 2.97 -5.90
N THR A 159 8.36 3.74 -6.49
CA THR A 159 7.66 4.80 -5.75
C THR A 159 6.32 5.16 -6.39
N ASN A 160 5.26 5.19 -5.59
CA ASN A 160 3.94 5.69 -6.02
C ASN A 160 3.87 7.23 -6.02
N SER A 161 4.98 7.90 -5.72
CA SER A 161 5.02 9.35 -5.69
C SER A 161 5.38 9.90 -7.07
N ASN A 162 4.66 10.93 -7.48
CA ASN A 162 4.97 11.77 -8.65
C ASN A 162 5.68 13.08 -8.27
N LYS A 163 6.12 13.21 -6.99
CA LYS A 163 6.88 14.38 -6.54
C LYS A 163 8.28 14.38 -7.15
N LYS A 164 8.54 15.34 -8.03
CA LYS A 164 9.79 15.44 -8.79
C LYS A 164 11.06 15.39 -7.93
N ASN A 165 11.07 16.04 -6.77
CA ASN A 165 12.22 16.02 -5.86
C ASN A 165 12.50 14.60 -5.34
N LEU A 166 11.47 13.80 -4.99
CA LEU A 166 11.64 12.43 -4.54
C LEU A 166 12.11 11.52 -5.68
N LEU A 167 11.58 11.71 -6.89
CA LEU A 167 12.02 10.97 -8.06
C LEU A 167 13.49 11.23 -8.36
N LEU A 168 13.93 12.49 -8.28
CA LEU A 168 15.33 12.87 -8.45
C LEU A 168 16.23 12.26 -7.37
N GLU A 169 15.82 12.26 -6.11
CA GLU A 169 16.57 11.64 -5.01
C GLU A 169 16.76 10.14 -5.25
N LYS A 170 15.67 9.41 -5.52
CA LYS A 170 15.70 7.97 -5.81
C LYS A 170 16.54 7.66 -7.04
N SER A 171 16.46 8.47 -8.08
CA SER A 171 17.26 8.29 -9.30
C SER A 171 18.76 8.48 -9.04
N LYS A 172 19.15 9.47 -8.22
CA LYS A 172 20.56 9.65 -7.84
C LYS A 172 21.11 8.43 -7.10
N LYS A 173 20.39 7.95 -6.09
CA LYS A 173 20.77 6.72 -5.35
C LYS A 173 20.92 5.53 -6.29
N LEU A 174 19.95 5.33 -7.17
CA LEU A 174 19.97 4.24 -8.14
C LEU A 174 21.11 4.39 -9.16
N LYS A 175 21.44 5.62 -9.57
CA LYS A 175 22.57 5.89 -10.48
C LYS A 175 23.90 5.46 -9.88
N ASP A 176 24.10 5.69 -8.59
CA ASP A 176 25.34 5.39 -7.88
C ASP A 176 25.44 3.89 -7.53
N PHE A 177 24.34 3.15 -7.61
CA PHE A 177 24.32 1.71 -7.35
C PHE A 177 25.02 0.94 -8.50
N VAL A 178 25.84 -0.06 -8.16
CA VAL A 178 26.58 -0.85 -9.16
C VAL A 178 25.66 -1.91 -9.77
N SER A 179 25.18 -1.65 -10.99
CA SER A 179 24.37 -2.57 -11.80
C SER A 179 24.42 -2.20 -13.28
N ASP A 180 24.16 -3.20 -14.15
CA ASP A 180 24.15 -3.00 -15.61
C ASP A 180 22.86 -2.34 -16.09
N ILE A 181 21.75 -2.64 -15.42
CA ILE A 181 20.40 -2.16 -15.74
C ILE A 181 19.86 -1.44 -14.51
N LYS A 182 19.31 -0.25 -14.72
CA LYS A 182 18.74 0.59 -13.69
C LYS A 182 17.33 1.02 -14.07
N ILE A 183 16.34 0.66 -13.24
CA ILE A 183 14.93 0.95 -13.51
C ILE A 183 14.31 1.70 -12.34
N LEU A 184 13.65 2.82 -12.64
CA LEU A 184 12.77 3.53 -11.73
C LEU A 184 11.32 3.22 -12.08
N PHE A 185 10.59 2.55 -11.20
CA PHE A 185 9.15 2.41 -11.30
C PHE A 185 8.47 3.58 -10.62
N CYS A 186 7.69 4.36 -11.37
CA CYS A 186 6.92 5.50 -10.85
C CYS A 186 5.69 5.78 -11.72
N ASP A 187 4.82 6.67 -11.26
CA ASP A 187 3.60 7.04 -12.00
C ASP A 187 3.80 8.22 -12.96
N ASP A 188 4.92 8.94 -12.86
CA ASP A 188 5.26 10.04 -13.76
C ASP A 188 5.84 9.50 -15.07
N LYS A 189 5.03 9.53 -16.13
CA LYS A 189 5.40 9.03 -17.47
C LYS A 189 6.46 9.90 -18.16
N ASP A 190 6.53 11.16 -17.79
CA ASP A 190 7.40 12.16 -18.42
C ASP A 190 8.73 12.35 -17.66
N PHE A 191 8.88 11.63 -16.55
CA PHE A 191 10.11 11.70 -15.77
C PHE A 191 11.24 10.94 -16.48
N LEU A 192 12.28 11.67 -16.84
CA LEU A 192 13.48 11.15 -17.48
C LEU A 192 14.71 11.45 -16.62
N PHE A 193 15.58 10.47 -16.48
CA PHE A 193 16.86 10.62 -15.80
C PHE A 193 17.95 9.84 -16.56
N GLN A 194 19.07 10.51 -16.86
CA GLN A 194 20.12 9.91 -17.69
C GLN A 194 20.67 8.60 -17.09
N GLY A 195 20.63 7.53 -17.88
CA GLY A 195 21.14 6.21 -17.50
C GLY A 195 20.19 5.40 -16.62
N ILE A 196 18.95 5.84 -16.43
CA ILE A 196 17.90 5.12 -15.72
C ILE A 196 16.67 5.03 -16.63
N GLU A 197 16.13 3.84 -16.76
CA GLU A 197 14.87 3.63 -17.44
C GLU A 197 13.70 3.87 -16.50
N THR A 198 12.69 4.58 -16.97
CA THR A 198 11.47 4.84 -16.22
C THR A 198 10.34 3.97 -16.73
N ILE A 199 9.73 3.20 -15.83
CA ILE A 199 8.58 2.34 -16.14
C ILE A 199 7.40 2.76 -15.27
N SER A 200 6.24 2.98 -15.91
CA SER A 200 5.02 3.33 -15.19
C SER A 200 4.49 2.15 -14.39
N ILE A 201 4.21 2.37 -13.10
CA ILE A 201 3.55 1.40 -12.23
C ILE A 201 2.15 1.04 -12.78
N ASN A 202 1.44 2.02 -13.36
CA ASN A 202 0.16 1.78 -14.01
C ASN A 202 0.29 0.85 -15.23
N LYS A 203 1.40 0.93 -15.98
CA LYS A 203 1.68 -0.04 -17.07
C LYS A 203 1.86 -1.44 -16.50
N VAL A 204 2.71 -1.60 -15.49
CA VAL A 204 2.94 -2.87 -14.79
C VAL A 204 1.62 -3.48 -14.31
N TRP A 205 0.81 -2.67 -13.64
CA TRP A 205 -0.51 -3.07 -13.16
C TRP A 205 -1.43 -3.57 -14.27
N ASN A 206 -1.53 -2.83 -15.36
CA ASN A 206 -2.39 -3.19 -16.47
C ASN A 206 -1.91 -4.45 -17.20
N ASP A 207 -0.59 -4.60 -17.36
CA ASP A 207 0.00 -5.81 -17.95
C ASP A 207 -0.38 -7.05 -17.12
N LEU A 208 -0.23 -6.98 -15.80
CA LEU A 208 -0.58 -8.09 -14.90
C LEU A 208 -2.10 -8.31 -14.80
N LYS A 209 -2.89 -7.24 -14.71
CA LYS A 209 -4.36 -7.33 -14.62
C LYS A 209 -4.96 -8.00 -15.85
N ASN A 210 -4.38 -7.81 -17.02
CA ASN A 210 -4.85 -8.39 -18.28
C ASN A 210 -4.36 -9.83 -18.52
N ASP A 211 -3.42 -10.34 -17.73
CA ASP A 211 -3.00 -11.74 -17.80
C ASP A 211 -3.77 -12.56 -16.74
N LYS A 212 -4.53 -13.56 -17.18
CA LYS A 212 -5.41 -14.35 -16.30
C LYS A 212 -4.70 -14.96 -15.10
N ARG A 213 -3.43 -15.38 -15.24
CA ARG A 213 -2.65 -16.00 -14.14
C ARG A 213 -2.32 -15.01 -13.05
N TYR A 214 -2.05 -13.74 -13.42
CA TYR A 214 -1.72 -12.69 -12.48
C TYR A 214 -2.95 -11.99 -11.93
N PHE A 215 -4.09 -12.07 -12.61
CA PHE A 215 -5.33 -11.50 -12.10
C PHE A 215 -5.71 -12.09 -10.74
N GLU A 216 -5.68 -13.42 -10.60
CA GLU A 216 -5.96 -14.10 -9.32
C GLU A 216 -4.96 -13.70 -8.22
N PHE A 217 -3.68 -13.54 -8.58
CA PHE A 217 -2.66 -13.02 -7.67
C PHE A 217 -2.97 -11.59 -7.22
N LEU A 218 -3.38 -10.71 -8.14
CA LEU A 218 -3.76 -9.34 -7.79
C LEU A 218 -5.03 -9.30 -6.93
N GLU A 219 -6.01 -10.17 -7.19
CA GLU A 219 -7.17 -10.34 -6.32
C GLU A 219 -6.77 -10.70 -4.91
N PHE A 220 -5.90 -11.70 -4.79
CA PHE A 220 -5.36 -12.10 -3.49
C PHE A 220 -4.70 -10.93 -2.76
N LEU A 221 -3.86 -10.14 -3.43
CA LEU A 221 -3.17 -9.00 -2.82
C LEU A 221 -4.10 -7.85 -2.41
N VAL A 222 -5.20 -7.65 -3.12
CA VAL A 222 -6.17 -6.59 -2.82
C VAL A 222 -7.09 -6.97 -1.67
N TYR A 223 -7.55 -8.22 -1.64
CA TYR A 223 -8.62 -8.65 -0.73
C TYR A 223 -8.12 -9.46 0.48
N ASN A 224 -6.87 -9.92 0.46
CA ASN A 224 -6.23 -10.64 1.55
C ASN A 224 -5.03 -9.87 2.10
#